data_eee583c81aafb6002bfbf067c13dc649
#
_entry.id   eee583c81aafb6002bfbf067c13dc649
#
_cell.length_a   1.000
_cell.length_b   1.000
_cell.length_c   1.000
_cell.angle_alpha   90.00
_cell.angle_beta   90.00
_cell.angle_gamma   90.00
#
_symmetry.space_group_name_H-M   'P 1'
#
loop_
_entity.id
_entity.type
_entity.pdbx_description
1 polymer ?
#
loop_
_entity_poly.entity_id
_entity_poly.type
_entity_poly.pdbx_seq_one_letter_code
_entity_poly.pdbx_strand_id
1 'polypeptide(L)'
;MRKKIEIYDTTLRDGNQGEGVNLSLADKLDITAALDDMGVDFIEGGWPGSNPKDIEYFQAVKDVELRTARISAFGSTHRANIDPADDFFLTKLVEAGADVTCIFGKAWDLHVDEALRVTGDTNLDMIAEIGRAHV
;
A
#
# COMPACT_ATOMS: atom_id res chain seq x y z
N MET A 1 -26.13 -6.97 -17.54
CA MET A 1 -25.65 -6.88 -16.12
C MET A 1 -24.96 -5.55 -15.94
N ARG A 2 -25.30 -4.75 -14.93
CA ARG A 2 -24.53 -3.55 -14.57
C ARG A 2 -23.21 -4.01 -13.94
N LYS A 3 -22.08 -3.52 -14.46
CA LYS A 3 -20.79 -3.76 -13.82
C LYS A 3 -20.78 -3.05 -12.48
N LYS A 4 -20.42 -3.75 -11.39
CA LYS A 4 -20.13 -3.12 -10.11
C LYS A 4 -18.85 -2.26 -10.29
N ILE A 5 -18.92 -1.00 -9.88
CA ILE A 5 -17.76 -0.12 -9.78
C ILE A 5 -17.37 -0.10 -8.31
N GLU A 6 -16.10 -0.27 -8.01
CA GLU A 6 -15.53 -0.16 -6.67
C GLU A 6 -14.67 1.10 -6.60
N ILE A 7 -14.75 1.81 -5.47
CA ILE A 7 -14.00 3.04 -5.22
C ILE A 7 -12.82 2.71 -4.33
N TYR A 8 -11.62 3.11 -4.79
CA TYR A 8 -10.36 2.98 -4.07
C TYR A 8 -9.87 4.38 -3.67
N ASP A 9 -9.89 4.68 -2.37
CA ASP A 9 -9.47 5.97 -1.83
C ASP A 9 -8.01 5.94 -1.37
N THR A 10 -7.24 6.97 -1.71
CA THR A 10 -5.81 7.10 -1.38
C THR A 10 -5.51 8.30 -0.49
N THR A 11 -6.52 8.90 0.14
CA THR A 11 -6.37 10.09 0.97
C THR A 11 -5.33 9.90 2.08
N LEU A 12 -5.37 8.75 2.77
CA LEU A 12 -4.51 8.50 3.92
C LEU A 12 -3.07 8.13 3.55
N ARG A 13 -2.81 7.73 2.30
CA ARG A 13 -1.45 7.45 1.83
C ARG A 13 -0.96 8.57 0.90
N ASP A 14 -1.54 8.73 -0.27
CA ASP A 14 -1.09 9.72 -1.26
C ASP A 14 -1.47 11.14 -0.85
N GLY A 15 -2.70 11.33 -0.40
CA GLY A 15 -3.18 12.62 0.08
C GLY A 15 -2.37 13.16 1.27
N ASN A 16 -1.92 12.28 2.17
CA ASN A 16 -1.07 12.66 3.31
C ASN A 16 0.36 13.11 2.89
N GLN A 17 0.76 12.91 1.63
CA GLN A 17 2.02 13.41 1.08
C GLN A 17 1.90 14.84 0.54
N GLY A 18 0.71 15.42 0.56
CA GLY A 18 0.47 16.80 0.14
C GLY A 18 1.22 17.82 1.01
N GLU A 19 1.66 18.91 0.40
CA GLU A 19 2.33 20.00 1.12
C GLU A 19 1.40 20.59 2.20
N GLY A 20 1.90 20.67 3.44
CA GLY A 20 1.12 21.17 4.59
C GLY A 20 0.15 20.16 5.20
N VAL A 21 0.05 18.96 4.66
CA VAL A 21 -0.77 17.87 5.24
C VAL A 21 0.08 17.05 6.21
N ASN A 22 -0.39 16.91 7.45
CA ASN A 22 0.27 16.04 8.43
C ASN A 22 -0.80 15.43 9.34
N LEU A 23 -1.31 14.27 8.94
CA LEU A 23 -2.33 13.57 9.69
C LEU A 23 -1.71 12.87 10.91
N SER A 24 -2.33 13.04 12.07
CA SER A 24 -2.06 12.22 13.24
C SER A 24 -2.70 10.83 13.08
N LEU A 25 -2.36 9.90 13.98
CA LEU A 25 -3.03 8.58 14.02
C LEU A 25 -4.54 8.75 14.22
N ALA A 26 -4.96 9.62 15.14
CA ALA A 26 -6.37 9.89 15.40
C ALA A 26 -7.09 10.41 14.15
N ASP A 27 -6.49 11.42 13.46
CA ASP A 27 -7.06 11.93 12.21
C ASP A 27 -7.23 10.83 11.16
N LYS A 28 -6.24 9.93 11.02
CA LYS A 28 -6.33 8.82 10.07
C LYS A 28 -7.48 7.86 10.42
N LEU A 29 -7.69 7.55 11.69
CA LEU A 29 -8.78 6.67 12.12
C LEU A 29 -10.15 7.34 11.92
N ASP A 30 -10.28 8.62 12.22
CA ASP A 30 -11.51 9.39 12.00
C ASP A 30 -11.85 9.47 10.51
N ILE A 31 -10.85 9.74 9.66
CA ILE A 31 -11.03 9.76 8.18
C ILE A 31 -11.40 8.36 7.68
N THR A 32 -10.81 7.30 8.22
CA THR A 32 -11.17 5.91 7.85
C THR A 32 -12.64 5.65 8.11
N ALA A 33 -13.14 6.01 9.30
CA ALA A 33 -14.55 5.84 9.64
C ALA A 33 -15.48 6.67 8.73
N ALA A 34 -15.09 7.90 8.41
CA ALA A 34 -15.85 8.77 7.51
C ALA A 34 -15.90 8.21 6.07
N LEU A 35 -14.80 7.67 5.56
CA LEU A 35 -14.74 7.05 4.23
C LEU A 35 -15.60 5.78 4.16
N ASP A 36 -15.60 4.97 5.22
CA ASP A 36 -16.50 3.81 5.32
C ASP A 36 -17.98 4.22 5.35
N ASP A 37 -18.31 5.28 6.10
CA ASP A 37 -19.64 5.85 6.14
C ASP A 37 -20.11 6.38 4.77
N MET A 38 -19.19 6.88 3.96
CA MET A 38 -19.44 7.30 2.57
C MET A 38 -19.63 6.12 1.61
N GLY A 39 -19.30 4.91 2.02
CA GLY A 39 -19.44 3.70 1.21
C GLY A 39 -18.26 3.47 0.25
N VAL A 40 -17.06 3.93 0.58
CA VAL A 40 -15.83 3.60 -0.15
C VAL A 40 -15.54 2.12 0.01
N ASP A 41 -15.11 1.45 -1.06
CA ASP A 41 -14.84 -0.01 -1.04
C ASP A 41 -13.44 -0.34 -0.51
N PHE A 42 -12.44 0.51 -0.80
CA PHE A 42 -11.05 0.32 -0.36
C PHE A 42 -10.45 1.63 0.15
N ILE A 43 -9.77 1.56 1.28
CA ILE A 43 -9.04 2.69 1.88
C ILE A 43 -7.56 2.34 1.96
N GLU A 44 -6.72 3.06 1.22
CA GLU A 44 -5.27 2.88 1.24
C GLU A 44 -4.67 3.60 2.45
N GLY A 45 -4.41 2.83 3.51
CA GLY A 45 -4.05 3.36 4.83
C GLY A 45 -2.65 3.94 4.94
N GLY A 46 -1.71 3.47 4.10
CA GLY A 46 -0.32 3.92 4.15
C GLY A 46 0.67 2.92 3.57
N TRP A 47 1.97 3.23 3.73
CA TRP A 47 3.09 2.37 3.33
C TRP A 47 3.88 1.92 4.58
N PRO A 48 3.55 0.77 5.17
CA PRO A 48 4.11 0.34 6.47
C PRO A 48 5.64 0.17 6.46
N GLY A 49 6.23 -0.18 5.31
CA GLY A 49 7.69 -0.29 5.19
C GLY A 49 8.41 1.06 5.14
N SER A 50 7.73 2.13 4.73
CA SER A 50 8.34 3.44 4.51
C SER A 50 8.16 4.40 5.69
N ASN A 51 7.08 4.28 6.45
CA ASN A 51 6.73 5.22 7.52
C ASN A 51 6.31 4.47 8.80
N PRO A 52 7.03 4.65 9.92
CA PRO A 52 6.66 4.04 11.20
C PRO A 52 5.24 4.38 11.68
N LYS A 53 4.75 5.60 11.41
CA LYS A 53 3.37 6.00 11.74
C LYS A 53 2.33 5.15 11.02
N ASP A 54 2.65 4.66 9.84
CA ASP A 54 1.73 3.80 9.10
C ASP A 54 1.67 2.41 9.73
N ILE A 55 2.76 1.91 10.34
CA ILE A 55 2.72 0.67 11.13
C ILE A 55 1.73 0.81 12.30
N GLU A 56 1.78 1.94 13.02
CA GLU A 56 0.85 2.23 14.13
C GLU A 56 -0.60 2.26 13.63
N TYR A 57 -0.84 2.87 12.47
CA TYR A 57 -2.17 2.91 11.86
C TYR A 57 -2.70 1.50 11.56
N PHE A 58 -1.90 0.62 10.92
CA PHE A 58 -2.33 -0.74 10.60
C PHE A 58 -2.57 -1.61 11.84
N GLN A 59 -1.96 -1.27 12.97
CA GLN A 59 -2.28 -1.92 14.25
C GLN A 59 -3.60 -1.42 14.82
N ALA A 60 -3.80 -0.10 14.84
CA ALA A 60 -4.95 0.53 15.46
C ALA A 60 -6.25 0.34 14.66
N VAL A 61 -6.18 0.34 13.32
CA VAL A 61 -7.37 0.21 12.46
C VAL A 61 -8.07 -1.14 12.59
N LYS A 62 -7.39 -2.16 13.12
CA LYS A 62 -7.98 -3.48 13.37
C LYS A 62 -9.10 -3.45 14.44
N ASP A 63 -9.08 -2.44 15.28
CA ASP A 63 -10.09 -2.22 16.33
C ASP A 63 -11.25 -1.31 15.85
N VAL A 64 -11.18 -0.82 14.60
CA VAL A 64 -12.24 -0.02 13.99
C VAL A 64 -13.23 -0.93 13.29
N GLU A 65 -14.51 -0.88 13.71
CA GLU A 65 -15.58 -1.59 13.01
C GLU A 65 -15.91 -0.89 11.69
N LEU A 66 -15.56 -1.54 10.57
CA LEU A 66 -15.89 -1.09 9.23
C LEU A 66 -17.07 -1.91 8.67
N ARG A 67 -17.98 -1.23 7.99
CA ARG A 67 -19.19 -1.85 7.41
C ARG A 67 -19.00 -2.31 5.97
N THR A 68 -18.22 -1.58 5.22
CA THR A 68 -18.08 -1.75 3.76
C THR A 68 -16.64 -1.75 3.32
N ALA A 69 -15.83 -0.82 3.84
CA ALA A 69 -14.47 -0.62 3.39
C ALA A 69 -13.53 -1.75 3.80
N ARG A 70 -12.62 -2.10 2.91
CA ARG A 70 -11.46 -2.96 3.16
C ARG A 70 -10.21 -2.09 3.24
N ILE A 71 -9.37 -2.37 4.20
CA ILE A 71 -8.10 -1.63 4.36
C ILE A 71 -7.06 -2.19 3.41
N SER A 72 -6.40 -1.31 2.67
CA SER A 72 -5.31 -1.64 1.76
C SER A 72 -3.99 -1.08 2.27
N ALA A 73 -2.95 -1.92 2.25
CA ALA A 73 -1.57 -1.51 2.48
C ALA A 73 -0.86 -1.31 1.15
N PHE A 74 -0.18 -0.17 1.00
CA PHE A 74 0.57 0.16 -0.22
C PHE A 74 2.04 -0.24 -0.10
N GLY A 75 2.61 -0.71 -1.21
CA GLY A 75 4.02 -1.02 -1.33
C GLY A 75 4.51 -1.03 -2.76
N SER A 76 5.80 -1.34 -2.93
CA SER A 76 6.42 -1.54 -4.24
C SER A 76 6.86 -2.99 -4.41
N THR A 77 7.33 -3.35 -5.60
CA THR A 77 8.11 -4.57 -5.84
C THR A 77 9.33 -4.60 -4.91
N HIS A 78 9.89 -5.79 -4.69
CA HIS A 78 11.11 -5.94 -3.87
C HIS A 78 12.28 -5.16 -4.46
N ARG A 79 13.31 -4.91 -3.64
CA ARG A 79 14.54 -4.26 -4.09
C ARG A 79 15.37 -5.22 -4.94
N ALA A 80 16.05 -4.68 -5.95
CA ALA A 80 16.97 -5.45 -6.77
C ALA A 80 18.05 -6.15 -5.91
N ASN A 81 18.41 -7.37 -6.28
CA ASN A 81 19.42 -8.21 -5.61
C ASN A 81 19.11 -8.60 -4.15
N ILE A 82 17.83 -8.54 -3.76
CA ILE A 82 17.35 -9.04 -2.47
C ILE A 82 16.27 -10.08 -2.76
N ASP A 83 16.35 -11.23 -2.12
CA ASP A 83 15.25 -12.20 -2.20
C ASP A 83 13.96 -11.56 -1.68
N PRO A 84 12.83 -11.68 -2.37
CA PRO A 84 11.55 -11.14 -1.91
C PRO A 84 11.20 -11.54 -0.47
N ALA A 85 11.56 -12.75 -0.04
CA ALA A 85 11.32 -13.24 1.32
C ALA A 85 12.16 -12.49 2.39
N ASP A 86 13.29 -11.92 2.00
CA ASP A 86 14.21 -11.18 2.87
C ASP A 86 14.05 -9.67 2.73
N ASP A 87 13.15 -9.20 1.85
CA ASP A 87 12.94 -7.77 1.65
C ASP A 87 12.14 -7.17 2.81
N PHE A 88 12.79 -6.26 3.55
CA PHE A 88 12.20 -5.58 4.71
C PHE A 88 10.86 -4.90 4.38
N PHE A 89 10.74 -4.25 3.22
CA PHE A 89 9.51 -3.53 2.85
C PHE A 89 8.36 -4.48 2.58
N LEU A 90 8.63 -5.60 1.92
CA LEU A 90 7.63 -6.65 1.69
C LEU A 90 7.24 -7.34 3.00
N THR A 91 8.22 -7.64 3.86
CA THR A 91 7.93 -8.19 5.19
C THR A 91 6.98 -7.29 5.98
N LYS A 92 7.25 -5.97 6.02
CA LYS A 92 6.37 -5.01 6.70
C LYS A 92 4.98 -4.90 6.07
N LEU A 93 4.89 -5.06 4.76
CA LEU A 93 3.63 -5.06 4.03
C LEU A 93 2.74 -6.26 4.44
N VAL A 94 3.34 -7.44 4.59
CA VAL A 94 2.65 -8.65 5.07
C VAL A 94 2.28 -8.52 6.55
N GLU A 95 3.21 -8.07 7.39
CA GLU A 95 2.99 -7.88 8.83
C GLU A 95 1.90 -6.84 9.15
N ALA A 96 1.63 -5.91 8.26
CA ALA A 96 0.53 -4.95 8.41
C ALA A 96 -0.83 -5.65 8.61
N GLY A 97 -1.01 -6.82 7.98
CA GLY A 97 -2.23 -7.62 8.12
C GLY A 97 -3.46 -6.89 7.58
N ALA A 98 -3.28 -6.09 6.52
CA ALA A 98 -4.37 -5.43 5.82
C ALA A 98 -5.19 -6.44 4.99
N ASP A 99 -6.46 -6.12 4.72
CA ASP A 99 -7.34 -6.97 3.90
C ASP A 99 -6.86 -7.10 2.45
N VAL A 100 -6.18 -6.07 1.97
CA VAL A 100 -5.69 -5.96 0.59
C VAL A 100 -4.27 -5.39 0.58
N THR A 101 -3.47 -5.84 -0.35
CA THR A 101 -2.15 -5.28 -0.62
C THR A 101 -2.13 -4.70 -2.03
N CYS A 102 -1.78 -3.42 -2.14
CA CYS A 102 -1.56 -2.73 -3.40
C CYS A 102 -0.06 -2.60 -3.65
N ILE A 103 0.44 -3.24 -4.70
CA ILE A 103 1.86 -3.20 -5.07
C ILE A 103 2.01 -2.53 -6.43
N PHE A 104 2.92 -1.57 -6.52
CA PHE A 104 3.25 -0.96 -7.80
C PHE A 104 4.66 -1.32 -8.27
N GLY A 105 4.80 -1.58 -9.56
CA GLY A 105 6.09 -1.72 -10.26
C GLY A 105 6.37 -0.51 -11.14
N LYS A 106 7.64 -0.22 -11.40
CA LYS A 106 8.01 0.81 -12.37
C LYS A 106 7.69 0.32 -13.78
N ALA A 107 7.01 1.17 -14.57
CA ALA A 107 6.61 0.86 -15.95
C ALA A 107 7.24 1.81 -16.98
N TRP A 108 7.96 2.84 -16.57
CA TRP A 108 8.65 3.77 -17.43
C TRP A 108 10.16 3.50 -17.40
N ASP A 109 10.74 3.30 -18.59
CA ASP A 109 12.16 2.94 -18.77
C ASP A 109 13.10 3.87 -17.99
N LEU A 110 12.88 5.18 -18.04
CA LEU A 110 13.66 6.15 -17.28
C LEU A 110 13.65 5.86 -15.76
N HIS A 111 12.51 5.43 -15.21
CA HIS A 111 12.44 5.08 -13.79
C HIS A 111 13.12 3.74 -13.49
N VAL A 112 13.10 2.81 -14.43
CA VAL A 112 13.80 1.53 -14.30
C VAL A 112 15.32 1.76 -14.31
N ASP A 113 15.81 2.56 -15.26
CA ASP A 113 17.23 2.81 -15.43
C ASP A 113 17.80 3.73 -14.33
N GLU A 114 17.14 4.85 -14.03
CA GLU A 114 17.68 5.89 -13.17
C GLU A 114 17.33 5.70 -11.68
N ALA A 115 16.11 5.21 -11.38
CA ALA A 115 15.66 5.04 -10.01
C ALA A 115 15.95 3.63 -9.46
N LEU A 116 15.60 2.58 -10.22
CA LEU A 116 15.88 1.21 -9.81
C LEU A 116 17.29 0.78 -10.14
N ARG A 117 17.90 1.34 -11.18
CA ARG A 117 19.24 1.03 -11.70
C ARG A 117 19.39 -0.45 -12.07
N VAL A 118 18.36 -0.97 -12.74
CA VAL A 118 18.32 -2.35 -13.24
C VAL A 118 17.92 -2.35 -14.72
N THR A 119 18.07 -3.51 -15.37
CA THR A 119 17.58 -3.68 -16.75
C THR A 119 16.05 -3.87 -16.76
N GLY A 120 15.42 -3.64 -17.92
CA GLY A 120 14.00 -3.91 -18.11
C GLY A 120 13.62 -5.36 -17.78
N ASP A 121 14.45 -6.34 -18.20
CA ASP A 121 14.23 -7.75 -17.91
C ASP A 121 14.27 -8.01 -16.40
N THR A 122 15.27 -7.47 -15.70
CA THR A 122 15.35 -7.59 -14.23
C THR A 122 14.10 -6.99 -13.55
N ASN A 123 13.62 -5.85 -14.04
CA ASN A 123 12.39 -5.23 -13.50
C ASN A 123 11.16 -6.12 -13.72
N LEU A 124 11.05 -6.79 -14.86
CA LEU A 124 9.98 -7.74 -15.13
C LEU A 124 10.07 -8.97 -14.22
N ASP A 125 11.27 -9.48 -13.98
CA ASP A 125 11.49 -10.58 -13.03
C ASP A 125 11.06 -10.19 -11.61
N MET A 126 11.45 -8.99 -11.14
CA MET A 126 11.03 -8.45 -9.84
C MET A 126 9.50 -8.36 -9.71
N ILE A 127 8.79 -7.99 -10.76
CA ILE A 127 7.32 -7.96 -10.78
C ILE A 127 6.74 -9.37 -10.70
N ALA A 128 7.31 -10.32 -11.47
CA ALA A 128 6.84 -11.70 -11.50
C ALA A 128 7.07 -12.44 -10.17
N GLU A 129 8.15 -12.12 -9.46
CA GLU A 129 8.51 -12.77 -8.19
C GLU A 129 7.62 -12.36 -7.03
N ILE A 130 7.05 -11.15 -7.06
CA ILE A 130 6.10 -10.68 -6.03
C ILE A 130 4.94 -11.67 -5.85
N GLY A 131 4.40 -12.22 -6.93
CA GLY A 131 3.33 -13.21 -6.86
C GLY A 131 3.74 -14.55 -6.24
N ARG A 132 5.03 -14.82 -6.10
CA ARG A 132 5.58 -16.06 -5.54
C ARG A 132 5.95 -15.95 -4.06
N ALA A 133 6.16 -14.75 -3.56
CA ALA A 133 6.61 -14.51 -2.18
C ALA A 133 5.55 -14.84 -1.11
N HIS A 134 4.32 -15.18 -1.51
CA HIS A 134 3.18 -15.36 -0.61
C HIS A 134 2.38 -16.64 -0.86
N VAL A 135 2.98 -17.64 -1.48
CA VAL A 135 2.36 -18.96 -1.70
C VAL A 135 2.97 -19.99 -0.76
#